data_3d72851a3e49a701efe92cd5d7ab4aac
#
_entry.id   3d72851a3e49a701efe92cd5d7ab4aac
#
_cell.length_a   1.000
_cell.length_b   1.000
_cell.length_c   1.000
_cell.angle_alpha   90.00
_cell.angle_beta   90.00
_cell.angle_gamma   90.00
#
_symmetry.space_group_name_H-M   'P 1'
#
loop_
_entity.id
_entity.type
_entity.pdbx_description
1 polymer ?
#
loop_
_entity_poly.entity_id
_entity_poly.type
_entity_poly.pdbx_seq_one_letter_code
_entity_poly.pdbx_strand_id
1 'polypeptide(L)'
;MSVLFHGSFGLNREYMSGLLDQAIKLPSSTDKQLAKPFGYGAPFAARYRSWLHKCGIAEMGLPIKLTPMGQIIVDNDPEFKFLTTQWFLQHELVTDPERSEAWHYFALEFLPEHSSFSKDDLLEGLAQKLGPHSMKHFGPGSKLNQQIARKIIQVYTEPSGLGDLGLIAPEGKIFRRLNPKLLGPWKTPTALENEY
;
A
#
# COMPACT_ATOMS: atom_id res chain seq x y z
N MET A 1 14.50 1.87 14.89
CA MET A 1 13.51 1.88 13.79
C MET A 1 12.16 1.45 14.31
N SER A 2 11.12 2.15 13.94
CA SER A 2 9.75 1.80 14.33
C SER A 2 9.15 1.00 13.17
N VAL A 3 8.82 -0.28 13.37
CA VAL A 3 8.01 -1.02 12.41
C VAL A 3 6.65 -0.35 12.38
N LEU A 4 6.44 0.50 11.37
CA LEU A 4 5.24 1.30 11.22
C LEU A 4 4.12 0.44 10.64
N PHE A 5 3.36 -0.19 11.53
CA PHE A 5 2.18 -0.97 11.18
C PHE A 5 0.90 -0.19 11.47
N HIS A 6 -0.08 -0.29 10.56
CA HIS A 6 -1.31 0.51 10.60
C HIS A 6 -2.51 -0.18 11.26
N GLY A 7 -2.29 -1.21 12.06
CA GLY A 7 -3.36 -1.91 12.76
C GLY A 7 -4.36 -2.57 11.80
N SER A 8 -5.65 -2.33 12.01
CA SER A 8 -6.73 -2.95 11.23
C SER A 8 -6.99 -2.31 9.86
N PHE A 9 -6.44 -1.13 9.58
CA PHE A 9 -6.69 -0.41 8.33
C PHE A 9 -5.60 -0.74 7.30
N GLY A 10 -5.94 -1.56 6.29
CA GLY A 10 -5.11 -1.79 5.10
C GLY A 10 -5.14 -0.61 4.15
N LEU A 11 -4.21 -0.59 3.17
CA LEU A 11 -4.29 0.34 2.06
C LEU A 11 -5.61 0.11 1.32
N ASN A 12 -6.36 1.19 1.15
CA ASN A 12 -7.60 1.22 0.40
C ASN A 12 -7.66 2.56 -0.34
N ARG A 13 -7.68 2.49 -1.67
CA ARG A 13 -7.59 3.65 -2.55
C ARG A 13 -8.79 4.58 -2.43
N GLU A 14 -9.99 4.01 -2.24
CA GLU A 14 -11.22 4.80 -2.08
C GLU A 14 -11.18 5.64 -0.80
N TYR A 15 -10.70 5.05 0.30
CA TYR A 15 -10.55 5.80 1.55
C TYR A 15 -9.40 6.82 1.49
N MET A 16 -8.31 6.51 0.79
CA MET A 16 -7.22 7.47 0.56
C MET A 16 -7.72 8.68 -0.24
N SER A 17 -8.39 8.42 -1.36
CA SER A 17 -9.00 9.44 -2.22
C SER A 17 -10.03 10.28 -1.47
N GLY A 18 -10.98 9.64 -0.81
CA GLY A 18 -12.02 10.34 -0.06
C GLY A 18 -11.47 11.19 1.08
N LEU A 19 -10.45 10.70 1.83
CA LEU A 19 -9.81 11.49 2.88
C LEU A 19 -9.12 12.73 2.30
N LEU A 20 -8.46 12.55 1.15
CA LEU A 20 -7.74 13.63 0.47
C LEU A 20 -8.71 14.70 -0.07
N ASP A 21 -9.83 14.28 -0.67
CA ASP A 21 -10.91 15.19 -1.09
C ASP A 21 -11.44 16.03 0.09
N GLN A 22 -11.65 15.41 1.25
CA GLN A 22 -12.04 16.14 2.46
C GLN A 22 -10.96 17.12 2.92
N ALA A 23 -9.70 16.74 2.86
CA ALA A 23 -8.59 17.61 3.28
C ALA A 23 -8.40 18.79 2.32
N ILE A 24 -8.61 18.62 1.03
CA ILE A 24 -8.57 19.71 0.03
C ILE A 24 -9.72 20.69 0.27
N LYS A 25 -10.92 20.20 0.54
CA LYS A 25 -12.10 21.05 0.81
C LYS A 25 -12.01 21.78 2.15
N LEU A 26 -11.38 21.18 3.14
CA LEU A 26 -11.28 21.65 4.50
C LEU A 26 -9.84 21.55 5.04
N PRO A 27 -8.90 22.38 4.56
CA PRO A 27 -7.45 22.21 4.82
C PRO A 27 -7.05 22.25 6.30
N SER A 28 -7.80 22.97 7.14
CA SER A 28 -7.51 23.09 8.57
C SER A 28 -8.18 22.02 9.45
N SER A 29 -8.73 20.97 8.84
CA SER A 29 -9.44 19.91 9.57
C SER A 29 -8.51 19.06 10.41
N THR A 30 -9.02 18.69 11.58
CA THR A 30 -8.43 17.66 12.44
C THR A 30 -8.73 16.26 11.91
N ASP A 31 -7.98 15.24 12.34
CA ASP A 31 -8.26 13.84 12.01
C ASP A 31 -9.70 13.42 12.31
N LYS A 32 -10.28 13.92 13.40
CA LYS A 32 -11.68 13.62 13.77
C LYS A 32 -12.67 14.19 12.75
N GLN A 33 -12.41 15.40 12.27
CA GLN A 33 -13.26 16.02 11.25
C GLN A 33 -13.12 15.33 9.90
N LEU A 34 -11.90 15.00 9.49
CA LEU A 34 -11.63 14.27 8.24
C LEU A 34 -12.25 12.86 8.22
N ALA A 35 -12.32 12.19 9.39
CA ALA A 35 -12.90 10.85 9.50
C ALA A 35 -14.43 10.83 9.55
N LYS A 36 -15.08 11.95 9.89
CA LYS A 36 -16.52 12.03 10.12
C LYS A 36 -17.38 11.56 8.93
N PRO A 37 -17.09 11.96 7.66
CA PRO A 37 -17.89 11.53 6.51
C PRO A 37 -17.89 10.01 6.29
N PHE A 38 -16.87 9.31 6.81
CA PHE A 38 -16.72 7.86 6.69
C PHE A 38 -17.35 7.07 7.86
N GLY A 39 -17.92 7.77 8.84
CA GLY A 39 -18.47 7.13 10.04
C GLY A 39 -17.42 6.63 11.03
N TYR A 40 -16.16 7.11 10.92
CA TYR A 40 -15.04 6.68 11.75
C TYR A 40 -14.56 7.81 12.68
N GLY A 41 -13.68 7.44 13.62
CA GLY A 41 -12.98 8.37 14.50
C GLY A 41 -11.59 8.78 14.00
N ALA A 42 -10.92 9.65 14.74
CA ALA A 42 -9.58 10.16 14.42
C ALA A 42 -8.54 9.08 14.02
N PRO A 43 -8.50 7.88 14.65
CA PRO A 43 -7.55 6.84 14.24
C PRO A 43 -7.65 6.41 12.77
N PHE A 44 -8.85 6.46 12.17
CA PHE A 44 -9.05 6.20 10.76
C PHE A 44 -8.29 7.21 9.90
N ALA A 45 -8.54 8.50 10.08
CA ALA A 45 -7.88 9.56 9.30
C ALA A 45 -6.36 9.55 9.49
N ALA A 46 -5.89 9.38 10.72
CA ALA A 46 -4.46 9.27 11.01
C ALA A 46 -3.79 8.11 10.24
N ARG A 47 -4.48 6.96 10.10
CA ARG A 47 -3.97 5.81 9.35
C ARG A 47 -3.95 6.07 7.85
N TYR A 48 -5.01 6.67 7.28
CA TYR A 48 -5.03 6.98 5.86
C TYR A 48 -4.09 8.12 5.47
N ARG A 49 -3.85 9.11 6.36
CA ARG A 49 -2.74 10.07 6.18
C ARG A 49 -1.38 9.37 6.11
N SER A 50 -1.18 8.38 6.95
CA SER A 50 0.05 7.59 6.91
C SER A 50 0.17 6.76 5.62
N TRP A 51 -0.93 6.24 5.08
CA TRP A 51 -0.91 5.59 3.77
C TRP A 51 -0.60 6.57 2.64
N LEU A 52 -1.22 7.75 2.63
CA LEU A 52 -0.89 8.82 1.67
C LEU A 52 0.60 9.18 1.69
N HIS A 53 1.18 9.28 2.89
CA HIS A 53 2.61 9.52 3.04
C HIS A 53 3.47 8.36 2.53
N LYS A 54 3.15 7.14 2.93
CA LYS A 54 3.92 5.95 2.50
C LYS A 54 3.89 5.72 1.00
N CYS A 55 2.79 6.07 0.37
CA CYS A 55 2.61 5.99 -1.08
C CYS A 55 3.06 7.26 -1.82
N GLY A 56 3.81 8.16 -1.19
CA GLY A 56 4.40 9.33 -1.85
C GLY A 56 3.42 10.43 -2.28
N ILE A 57 2.15 10.36 -1.85
CA ILE A 57 1.10 11.33 -2.23
C ILE A 57 1.16 12.59 -1.39
N ALA A 58 1.43 12.47 -0.09
CA ALA A 58 1.44 13.59 0.83
C ALA A 58 2.63 13.54 1.79
N GLU A 59 3.01 14.70 2.30
CA GLU A 59 3.93 14.83 3.41
C GLU A 59 3.32 14.26 4.70
N MET A 60 4.17 13.95 5.68
CA MET A 60 3.70 13.53 6.99
C MET A 60 3.12 14.73 7.76
N GLY A 61 1.95 14.56 8.39
CA GLY A 61 1.40 15.56 9.30
C GLY A 61 0.03 16.11 8.94
N LEU A 62 -0.36 17.17 9.65
CA LEU A 62 -1.52 18.01 9.39
C LEU A 62 -1.06 19.47 9.32
N PRO A 63 -1.65 20.30 8.45
CA PRO A 63 -2.61 19.91 7.40
C PRO A 63 -1.99 18.95 6.39
N ILE A 64 -2.81 18.18 5.68
CA ILE A 64 -2.33 17.31 4.61
C ILE A 64 -1.77 18.19 3.49
N LYS A 65 -0.48 18.00 3.19
CA LYS A 65 0.21 18.70 2.10
C LYS A 65 0.61 17.69 1.04
N LEU A 66 0.21 17.94 -0.19
CA LEU A 66 0.59 17.11 -1.32
C LEU A 66 2.08 17.23 -1.63
N THR A 67 2.69 16.12 -2.04
CA THR A 67 3.98 16.16 -2.73
C THR A 67 3.78 16.68 -4.16
N PRO A 68 4.85 17.11 -4.87
CA PRO A 68 4.73 17.49 -6.29
C PRO A 68 4.08 16.39 -7.14
N MET A 69 4.47 15.12 -6.93
CA MET A 69 3.87 13.99 -7.64
C MET A 69 2.43 13.74 -7.17
N GLY A 70 2.16 13.89 -5.87
CA GLY A 70 0.81 13.79 -5.33
C GLY A 70 -0.14 14.81 -5.96
N GLN A 71 0.32 16.04 -6.22
CA GLN A 71 -0.47 17.05 -6.91
C GLN A 71 -0.80 16.62 -8.34
N ILE A 72 0.20 16.14 -9.10
CA ILE A 72 -0.01 15.65 -10.47
C ILE A 72 -1.03 14.50 -10.49
N ILE A 73 -0.92 13.56 -9.55
CA ILE A 73 -1.85 12.43 -9.46
C ILE A 73 -3.26 12.91 -9.13
N VAL A 74 -3.42 13.80 -8.15
CA VAL A 74 -4.74 14.33 -7.75
C VAL A 74 -5.41 15.09 -8.91
N ASP A 75 -4.64 15.84 -9.68
CA ASP A 75 -5.16 16.61 -10.82
C ASP A 75 -5.62 15.69 -11.98
N ASN A 76 -5.05 14.49 -12.14
CA ASN A 76 -5.31 13.62 -13.29
C ASN A 76 -6.04 12.32 -12.93
N ASP A 77 -5.86 11.80 -11.72
CA ASP A 77 -6.48 10.56 -11.22
C ASP A 77 -6.78 10.66 -9.72
N PRO A 78 -7.70 11.53 -9.31
CA PRO A 78 -8.01 11.78 -7.89
C PRO A 78 -8.53 10.54 -7.15
N GLU A 79 -9.05 9.55 -7.88
CA GLU A 79 -9.58 8.31 -7.32
C GLU A 79 -8.54 7.16 -7.30
N PHE A 80 -7.32 7.41 -7.76
CA PHE A 80 -6.24 6.41 -7.85
C PHE A 80 -6.63 5.16 -8.65
N LYS A 81 -7.39 5.32 -9.73
CA LYS A 81 -7.93 4.23 -10.55
C LYS A 81 -6.97 3.77 -11.64
N PHE A 82 -6.15 4.68 -12.17
CA PHE A 82 -5.25 4.35 -13.27
C PHE A 82 -4.16 3.38 -12.81
N LEU A 83 -3.87 2.41 -13.67
CA LEU A 83 -2.83 1.43 -13.40
C LEU A 83 -1.45 2.09 -13.18
N THR A 84 -1.19 3.19 -13.89
CA THR A 84 0.02 4.02 -13.70
C THR A 84 0.12 4.56 -12.28
N THR A 85 -0.98 5.11 -11.77
CA THR A 85 -1.04 5.60 -10.39
C THR A 85 -0.82 4.47 -9.40
N GLN A 86 -1.44 3.31 -9.61
CA GLN A 86 -1.27 2.16 -8.72
C GLN A 86 0.18 1.66 -8.71
N TRP A 87 0.86 1.66 -9.86
CA TRP A 87 2.29 1.34 -9.92
C TRP A 87 3.15 2.37 -9.19
N PHE A 88 2.80 3.65 -9.27
CA PHE A 88 3.48 4.67 -8.48
C PHE A 88 3.29 4.44 -6.97
N LEU A 89 2.04 4.19 -6.52
CA LEU A 89 1.76 3.88 -5.12
C LEU A 89 2.57 2.65 -4.65
N GLN A 90 2.63 1.61 -5.48
CA GLN A 90 3.41 0.41 -5.20
C GLN A 90 4.91 0.71 -5.09
N HIS A 91 5.46 1.45 -6.06
CA HIS A 91 6.87 1.84 -6.06
C HIS A 91 7.25 2.56 -4.76
N GLU A 92 6.53 3.63 -4.43
CA GLU A 92 6.78 4.41 -3.22
C GLU A 92 6.62 3.59 -1.94
N LEU A 93 5.64 2.67 -1.92
CA LEU A 93 5.37 1.82 -0.77
C LEU A 93 6.50 0.84 -0.47
N VAL A 94 7.20 0.34 -1.50
CA VAL A 94 8.17 -0.75 -1.34
C VAL A 94 9.62 -0.34 -1.48
N THR A 95 9.92 0.85 -2.02
CA THR A 95 11.30 1.26 -2.30
C THR A 95 12.08 1.55 -1.02
N ASP A 96 11.46 2.19 -0.04
CA ASP A 96 12.11 2.56 1.21
C ASP A 96 11.68 1.64 2.37
N PRO A 97 12.56 0.73 2.82
CA PRO A 97 12.24 -0.18 3.93
C PRO A 97 12.02 0.57 5.26
N GLU A 98 12.61 1.76 5.46
CA GLU A 98 12.37 2.54 6.68
C GLU A 98 10.95 3.11 6.72
N ARG A 99 10.36 3.34 5.57
CA ARG A 99 9.00 3.82 5.42
C ARG A 99 7.96 2.70 5.57
N SER A 100 8.27 1.49 5.07
CA SER A 100 7.29 0.39 5.00
C SER A 100 7.94 -1.00 4.93
N GLU A 101 8.69 -1.40 5.95
CA GLU A 101 9.54 -2.60 5.97
C GLU A 101 8.80 -3.89 5.58
N ALA A 102 7.59 -4.11 6.10
CA ALA A 102 6.83 -5.33 5.82
C ALA A 102 6.40 -5.44 4.34
N TRP A 103 6.06 -4.32 3.68
CA TRP A 103 5.72 -4.30 2.25
C TRP A 103 6.95 -4.38 1.37
N HIS A 104 8.05 -3.71 1.76
CA HIS A 104 9.35 -3.86 1.13
C HIS A 104 9.77 -5.34 1.12
N TYR A 105 9.79 -5.96 2.30
CA TYR A 105 10.14 -7.37 2.46
C TYR A 105 9.26 -8.27 1.58
N PHE A 106 7.93 -8.10 1.66
CA PHE A 106 7.01 -8.93 0.88
C PHE A 106 7.28 -8.83 -0.62
N ALA A 107 7.37 -7.61 -1.15
CA ALA A 107 7.41 -7.38 -2.60
C ALA A 107 8.80 -7.63 -3.21
N LEU A 108 9.88 -7.32 -2.50
CA LEU A 108 11.23 -7.31 -3.07
C LEU A 108 12.12 -8.45 -2.56
N GLU A 109 11.79 -9.06 -1.42
CA GLU A 109 12.57 -10.17 -0.87
C GLU A 109 11.77 -11.48 -0.92
N PHE A 110 10.55 -11.51 -0.35
CA PHE A 110 9.75 -12.73 -0.23
C PHE A 110 9.15 -13.19 -1.56
N LEU A 111 8.41 -12.32 -2.24
CA LEU A 111 7.66 -12.69 -3.45
C LEU A 111 8.56 -13.15 -4.62
N PRO A 112 9.76 -12.58 -4.87
CA PRO A 112 10.67 -13.07 -5.91
C PRO A 112 11.10 -14.53 -5.71
N GLU A 113 11.27 -14.95 -4.46
CA GLU A 113 11.74 -16.31 -4.10
C GLU A 113 10.61 -17.36 -4.11
N HIS A 114 9.33 -16.92 -4.18
CA HIS A 114 8.18 -17.82 -4.09
C HIS A 114 7.28 -17.73 -5.32
N SER A 115 7.22 -18.78 -6.12
CA SER A 115 6.24 -18.89 -7.23
C SER A 115 4.81 -19.11 -6.72
N SER A 116 4.69 -19.73 -5.53
CA SER A 116 3.46 -19.86 -4.76
C SER A 116 3.81 -19.91 -3.27
N PHE A 117 2.89 -19.50 -2.43
CA PHE A 117 3.07 -19.50 -0.98
C PHE A 117 1.73 -19.62 -0.26
N SER A 118 1.74 -20.18 0.94
CA SER A 118 0.62 -20.13 1.87
C SER A 118 0.71 -18.90 2.77
N LYS A 119 -0.37 -18.62 3.49
CA LYS A 119 -0.34 -17.59 4.53
C LYS A 119 0.69 -17.92 5.63
N ASP A 120 0.89 -19.19 5.92
CA ASP A 120 1.83 -19.62 6.96
C ASP A 120 3.28 -19.41 6.53
N ASP A 121 3.61 -19.63 5.26
CA ASP A 121 4.94 -19.29 4.70
C ASP A 121 5.24 -17.80 4.84
N LEU A 122 4.26 -16.94 4.53
CA LEU A 122 4.41 -15.49 4.70
C LEU A 122 4.56 -15.11 6.19
N LEU A 123 3.81 -15.76 7.09
CA LEU A 123 3.92 -15.52 8.53
C LEU A 123 5.30 -15.90 9.06
N GLU A 124 5.86 -17.02 8.61
CA GLU A 124 7.21 -17.46 8.98
C GLU A 124 8.25 -16.45 8.51
N GLY A 125 8.20 -16.07 7.23
CA GLY A 125 9.13 -15.09 6.66
C GLY A 125 9.05 -13.73 7.36
N LEU A 126 7.85 -13.23 7.63
CA LEU A 126 7.67 -11.99 8.40
C LEU A 126 8.19 -12.11 9.83
N ALA A 127 8.03 -13.28 10.49
CA ALA A 127 8.57 -13.49 11.82
C ALA A 127 10.10 -13.49 11.83
N GLN A 128 10.73 -14.05 10.81
CA GLN A 128 12.20 -13.99 10.63
C GLN A 128 12.67 -12.55 10.37
N LYS A 129 12.00 -11.82 9.49
CA LYS A 129 12.38 -10.44 9.10
C LYS A 129 12.16 -9.43 10.21
N LEU A 130 10.98 -9.44 10.82
CA LEU A 130 10.56 -8.42 11.80
C LEU A 130 10.85 -8.81 13.25
N GLY A 131 11.03 -10.10 13.54
CA GLY A 131 11.32 -10.61 14.88
C GLY A 131 12.48 -9.92 15.59
N PRO A 132 13.59 -9.59 14.92
CA PRO A 132 14.71 -8.84 15.52
C PRO A 132 14.31 -7.49 16.14
N HIS A 133 13.25 -6.82 15.66
CA HIS A 133 12.76 -5.58 16.27
C HIS A 133 12.04 -5.84 17.59
N SER A 134 11.30 -6.94 17.69
CA SER A 134 10.62 -7.37 18.91
C SER A 134 10.01 -8.76 18.72
N MET A 135 10.61 -9.78 19.33
CA MET A 135 10.09 -11.15 19.31
C MET A 135 8.68 -11.25 19.89
N LYS A 136 8.36 -10.42 20.90
CA LYS A 136 7.02 -10.38 21.50
C LYS A 136 5.95 -9.92 20.51
N HIS A 137 6.27 -8.97 19.66
CA HIS A 137 5.31 -8.34 18.74
C HIS A 137 5.34 -8.93 17.32
N PHE A 138 6.47 -9.44 16.88
CA PHE A 138 6.67 -9.91 15.50
C PHE A 138 7.16 -11.36 15.39
N GLY A 139 7.47 -12.01 16.51
CA GLY A 139 7.90 -13.41 16.50
C GLY A 139 6.78 -14.38 16.07
N PRO A 140 7.10 -15.68 15.97
CA PRO A 140 6.15 -16.73 15.60
C PRO A 140 4.88 -16.70 16.45
N GLY A 141 3.72 -16.84 15.81
CA GLY A 141 2.42 -16.83 16.50
C GLY A 141 1.91 -15.47 16.96
N SER A 142 2.64 -14.39 16.74
CA SER A 142 2.24 -13.03 17.12
C SER A 142 0.94 -12.61 16.42
N LYS A 143 -0.02 -12.06 17.18
CA LYS A 143 -1.25 -11.49 16.62
C LYS A 143 -0.97 -10.32 15.67
N LEU A 144 0.05 -9.54 15.96
CA LEU A 144 0.42 -8.39 15.11
C LEU A 144 0.97 -8.87 13.77
N ASN A 145 1.82 -9.89 13.78
CA ASN A 145 2.34 -10.48 12.56
C ASN A 145 1.24 -11.09 11.69
N GLN A 146 0.27 -11.78 12.32
CA GLN A 146 -0.92 -12.29 11.62
C GLN A 146 -1.75 -11.17 10.96
N GLN A 147 -1.86 -10.00 11.61
CA GLN A 147 -2.54 -8.84 11.04
C GLN A 147 -1.76 -8.26 9.86
N ILE A 148 -0.44 -8.17 9.96
CA ILE A 148 0.44 -7.69 8.87
C ILE A 148 0.28 -8.60 7.65
N ALA A 149 0.46 -9.91 7.81
CA ALA A 149 0.32 -10.87 6.71
C ALA A 149 -1.05 -10.78 6.03
N ARG A 150 -2.12 -10.73 6.84
CA ARG A 150 -3.48 -10.57 6.32
C ARG A 150 -3.63 -9.27 5.51
N LYS A 151 -3.06 -8.16 5.99
CA LYS A 151 -3.18 -6.87 5.30
C LYS A 151 -2.35 -6.82 4.02
N ILE A 152 -1.17 -7.42 4.00
CA ILE A 152 -0.38 -7.56 2.78
C ILE A 152 -1.18 -8.34 1.73
N ILE A 153 -1.68 -9.53 2.08
CA ILE A 153 -2.50 -10.34 1.16
C ILE A 153 -3.70 -9.54 0.66
N GLN A 154 -4.44 -8.89 1.57
CA GLN A 154 -5.60 -8.09 1.24
C GLN A 154 -5.28 -6.98 0.23
N VAL A 155 -4.22 -6.24 0.45
CA VAL A 155 -3.79 -5.13 -0.44
C VAL A 155 -3.55 -5.62 -1.86
N TYR A 156 -2.96 -6.81 -2.04
CA TYR A 156 -2.60 -7.32 -3.36
C TYR A 156 -3.64 -8.26 -3.99
N THR A 157 -4.73 -8.56 -3.29
CA THR A 157 -5.83 -9.39 -3.83
C THR A 157 -7.13 -8.61 -4.00
N GLU A 158 -7.34 -7.52 -3.27
CA GLU A 158 -8.56 -6.74 -3.36
C GLU A 158 -8.44 -5.59 -4.38
N PRO A 159 -9.48 -5.36 -5.22
CA PRO A 159 -9.50 -4.24 -6.15
C PRO A 159 -9.38 -2.87 -5.49
N SER A 160 -9.90 -2.71 -4.27
CA SER A 160 -9.79 -1.47 -3.49
C SER A 160 -8.36 -1.19 -2.97
N GLY A 161 -7.50 -2.20 -2.96
CA GLY A 161 -6.07 -2.09 -2.69
C GLY A 161 -5.26 -1.89 -3.97
N LEU A 162 -4.28 -2.77 -4.18
CA LEU A 162 -3.41 -2.83 -5.35
C LEU A 162 -3.59 -4.15 -6.14
N GLY A 163 -4.74 -4.83 -5.96
CA GLY A 163 -5.03 -6.10 -6.61
C GLY A 163 -5.04 -6.02 -8.14
N ASP A 164 -5.38 -4.85 -8.69
CA ASP A 164 -5.38 -4.63 -10.15
C ASP A 164 -3.99 -4.77 -10.78
N LEU A 165 -2.91 -4.60 -10.01
CA LEU A 165 -1.54 -4.83 -10.49
C LEU A 165 -1.29 -6.29 -10.86
N GLY A 166 -2.03 -7.22 -10.27
CA GLY A 166 -1.92 -8.65 -10.57
C GLY A 166 -0.59 -9.24 -10.13
N LEU A 167 -0.12 -8.91 -8.91
CA LEU A 167 1.11 -9.49 -8.37
C LEU A 167 0.89 -10.90 -7.85
N ILE A 168 -0.25 -11.16 -7.22
CA ILE A 168 -0.64 -12.46 -6.69
C ILE A 168 -2.12 -12.75 -6.97
N ALA A 169 -2.46 -14.03 -7.04
CA ALA A 169 -3.85 -14.49 -7.07
C ALA A 169 -4.09 -15.61 -6.06
N PRO A 170 -5.27 -15.64 -5.40
CA PRO A 170 -5.64 -16.74 -4.52
C PRO A 170 -5.91 -18.01 -5.36
N GLU A 171 -5.40 -19.15 -4.88
CA GLU A 171 -5.60 -20.48 -5.46
C GLU A 171 -5.87 -21.49 -4.33
N GLY A 172 -7.11 -21.57 -3.89
CA GLY A 172 -7.51 -22.34 -2.71
C GLY A 172 -6.91 -21.80 -1.42
N LYS A 173 -5.98 -22.55 -0.80
CA LYS A 173 -5.30 -22.16 0.45
C LYS A 173 -3.95 -21.47 0.23
N ILE A 174 -3.52 -21.38 -1.02
CA ILE A 174 -2.25 -20.76 -1.40
C ILE A 174 -2.48 -19.51 -2.25
N PHE A 175 -1.43 -18.72 -2.43
CA PHE A 175 -1.36 -17.60 -3.33
C PHE A 175 -0.29 -17.87 -4.36
N ARG A 176 -0.63 -17.68 -5.63
CA ARG A 176 0.31 -17.83 -6.72
C ARG A 176 0.83 -16.47 -7.15
N ARG A 177 2.14 -16.33 -7.31
CA ARG A 177 2.74 -15.17 -7.96
C ARG A 177 2.33 -15.15 -9.42
N LEU A 178 1.88 -13.99 -9.88
CA LEU A 178 1.53 -13.74 -11.25
C LEU A 178 2.62 -12.93 -11.96
N ASN A 179 2.57 -12.89 -13.29
CA ASN A 179 3.25 -11.84 -14.03
C ASN A 179 2.46 -10.55 -13.85
N PRO A 180 3.06 -9.49 -13.30
CA PRO A 180 2.36 -8.25 -13.02
C PRO A 180 1.82 -7.65 -14.31
N LYS A 181 0.68 -6.97 -14.22
CA LYS A 181 0.14 -6.16 -15.31
C LYS A 181 1.05 -4.96 -15.50
N LEU A 182 1.96 -5.04 -16.43
CA LEU A 182 2.77 -3.90 -16.82
C LEU A 182 1.84 -2.82 -17.37
N LEU A 183 2.19 -1.56 -17.10
CA LEU A 183 1.70 -0.43 -17.89
C LEU A 183 1.82 -0.83 -19.35
N GLY A 184 0.73 -0.68 -20.11
CA GLY A 184 0.71 -0.97 -21.54
C GLY A 184 2.00 -0.46 -22.15
N PRO A 185 2.55 -1.05 -23.18
CA PRO A 185 3.98 -1.14 -23.37
C PRO A 185 4.59 0.23 -23.06
N TRP A 186 5.45 0.29 -22.06
CA TRP A 186 6.60 1.17 -22.19
C TRP A 186 7.24 0.70 -23.49
N LYS A 187 6.57 1.13 -24.57
CA LYS A 187 7.05 0.90 -25.90
C LYS A 187 8.41 1.53 -25.84
N THR A 188 9.41 0.72 -26.08
CA THR A 188 10.72 1.26 -26.45
C THR A 188 10.44 2.41 -27.42
N PRO A 189 11.26 3.46 -27.47
CA PRO A 189 11.09 4.55 -28.45
C PRO A 189 10.71 4.05 -29.84
N THR A 190 11.28 2.92 -30.28
CA THR A 190 10.97 2.17 -31.51
C THR A 190 9.51 1.68 -31.63
N ALA A 191 8.81 1.45 -30.52
CA ALA A 191 7.41 1.04 -30.57
C ALA A 191 6.44 2.21 -30.62
N LEU A 192 6.88 3.43 -30.23
CA LEU A 192 6.13 4.68 -30.42
C LEU A 192 6.20 5.16 -31.86
N GLU A 193 7.32 4.89 -32.58
CA GLU A 193 7.49 5.27 -33.98
C GLU A 193 6.58 4.50 -34.95
N ASN A 194 6.01 3.37 -34.54
CA ASN A 194 5.13 2.54 -35.38
C ASN A 194 3.63 2.79 -35.17
N GLU A 195 3.21 3.77 -34.35
CA GLU A 195 1.81 4.15 -34.13
C GLU A 195 1.43 5.51 -34.73
N TYR A 196 2.36 6.18 -35.40
CA TYR A 196 2.14 7.39 -36.20
C TYR A 196 2.47 7.09 -37.67
#